data_f36bad294be8a2af4fcdb99d519bee04
#
_entry.id   f36bad294be8a2af4fcdb99d519bee04
#
_cell.length_a   1.000
_cell.length_b   1.000
_cell.length_c   1.000
_cell.angle_alpha   90.00
_cell.angle_beta   90.00
_cell.angle_gamma   90.00
#
_symmetry.space_group_name_H-M   'P 1'
#
loop_
_entity.id
_entity.type
_entity.pdbx_description
1 polymer ?
#
loop_
_entity_poly.entity_id
_entity_poly.type
_entity_poly.pdbx_seq_one_letter_code
_entity_poly.pdbx_strand_id
1 'polypeptide(L)'
;MGLAQVKALDNIQEFEFDDEVAEQVENLQGKGNVKVTAIIQPEKKSSLKSEFVMAFTSNLRALAELNISQSELKVITYILEIMEYGNLISLNQSQIARDLDMKKSNMSVIFKKLTEKGVLIKEKGHLFMNSNLFAKGLNHKLNTERRENLKTAQFENDKFTRSF
;
A
#
# COMPACT_ATOMS: atom_id res chain seq x y z
N MET A 1 -20.28 -34.11 -41.23
CA MET A 1 -19.57 -32.83 -41.01
C MET A 1 -20.56 -31.85 -40.41
N GLY A 2 -20.57 -31.69 -39.09
CA GLY A 2 -21.42 -30.75 -38.40
C GLY A 2 -20.71 -29.41 -38.34
N LEU A 3 -21.22 -28.43 -39.07
CA LEU A 3 -20.86 -27.02 -38.87
C LEU A 3 -21.34 -26.61 -37.49
N ALA A 4 -20.40 -26.39 -36.56
CA ALA A 4 -20.70 -25.75 -35.31
C ALA A 4 -21.17 -24.32 -35.63
N GLN A 5 -22.46 -24.03 -35.39
CA GLN A 5 -22.96 -22.68 -35.42
C GLN A 5 -22.29 -21.90 -34.29
N VAL A 6 -21.33 -21.06 -34.64
CA VAL A 6 -20.90 -20.00 -33.76
C VAL A 6 -22.04 -19.00 -33.69
N LYS A 7 -22.80 -18.98 -32.59
CA LYS A 7 -23.65 -17.84 -32.28
C LYS A 7 -22.75 -16.63 -32.14
N ALA A 8 -22.79 -15.74 -33.12
CA ALA A 8 -22.18 -14.43 -32.98
C ALA A 8 -22.77 -13.74 -31.77
N LEU A 9 -21.97 -13.48 -30.78
CA LEU A 9 -22.30 -12.53 -29.71
C LEU A 9 -22.15 -11.15 -30.35
N ASP A 10 -23.25 -10.40 -30.43
CA ASP A 10 -23.35 -9.06 -31.05
C ASP A 10 -22.52 -7.97 -30.31
N ASN A 11 -21.65 -8.33 -29.39
CA ASN A 11 -20.74 -7.44 -28.71
C ASN A 11 -19.39 -8.14 -28.50
N ILE A 12 -18.58 -8.20 -29.54
CA ILE A 12 -17.16 -8.50 -29.39
C ILE A 12 -16.51 -7.21 -28.90
N GLN A 13 -16.28 -7.10 -27.60
CA GLN A 13 -15.35 -6.13 -27.07
C GLN A 13 -13.93 -6.68 -27.30
N GLU A 14 -13.07 -5.95 -27.98
CA GLU A 14 -11.64 -6.22 -28.00
C GLU A 14 -11.10 -6.01 -26.58
N PHE A 15 -10.54 -7.06 -26.00
CA PHE A 15 -9.89 -7.01 -24.72
C PHE A 15 -8.37 -6.96 -24.97
N GLU A 16 -7.72 -5.91 -24.55
CA GLU A 16 -6.29 -5.87 -24.40
C GLU A 16 -5.92 -6.66 -23.13
N PHE A 17 -5.27 -7.79 -23.31
CA PHE A 17 -4.62 -8.51 -22.22
C PHE A 17 -3.25 -7.87 -21.99
N ASP A 18 -2.77 -7.89 -20.73
CA ASP A 18 -1.37 -7.59 -20.51
C ASP A 18 -0.47 -8.65 -21.18
N ASP A 19 0.76 -8.25 -21.50
CA ASP A 19 1.67 -9.07 -22.30
C ASP A 19 1.90 -10.48 -21.72
N GLU A 20 1.87 -10.60 -20.38
CA GLU A 20 2.08 -11.87 -19.68
C GLU A 20 0.89 -12.83 -19.88
N VAL A 21 -0.34 -12.34 -19.87
CA VAL A 21 -1.55 -13.14 -20.10
C VAL A 21 -1.67 -13.51 -21.58
N ALA A 22 -1.33 -12.59 -22.49
CA ALA A 22 -1.33 -12.84 -23.91
C ALA A 22 -0.35 -13.98 -24.27
N GLU A 23 0.87 -13.96 -23.74
CA GLU A 23 1.87 -15.01 -23.95
C GLU A 23 1.42 -16.37 -23.40
N GLN A 24 0.76 -16.39 -22.23
CA GLN A 24 0.21 -17.65 -21.67
C GLN A 24 -0.91 -18.22 -22.53
N VAL A 25 -1.79 -17.40 -23.07
CA VAL A 25 -2.88 -17.82 -23.96
C VAL A 25 -2.33 -18.37 -25.28
N GLU A 26 -1.33 -17.71 -25.86
CA GLU A 26 -0.68 -18.15 -27.09
C GLU A 26 0.05 -19.49 -26.91
N ASN A 27 0.78 -19.65 -25.81
CA ASN A 27 1.43 -20.91 -25.44
C ASN A 27 0.45 -22.07 -25.22
N LEU A 28 -0.76 -21.81 -24.75
CA LEU A 28 -1.80 -22.83 -24.59
C LEU A 28 -2.46 -23.19 -25.91
N GLN A 29 -2.72 -22.22 -26.79
CA GLN A 29 -3.30 -22.47 -28.12
C GLN A 29 -2.41 -23.31 -29.01
N GLY A 30 -1.08 -23.22 -28.89
CA GLY A 30 -0.10 -24.04 -29.64
C GLY A 30 -0.09 -25.51 -29.23
N LYS A 31 -0.73 -25.95 -28.17
CA LYS A 31 -0.70 -27.33 -27.64
C LYS A 31 -1.81 -28.26 -28.16
N GLY A 32 -2.66 -27.82 -29.09
CA GLY A 32 -3.75 -28.60 -29.65
C GLY A 32 -4.77 -29.13 -28.61
N ASN A 33 -6.05 -29.16 -28.94
CA ASN A 33 -7.14 -29.61 -28.06
C ASN A 33 -7.33 -28.83 -26.73
N VAL A 34 -6.84 -27.60 -26.65
CA VAL A 34 -7.05 -26.73 -25.50
C VAL A 34 -8.26 -25.83 -25.75
N LYS A 35 -9.25 -25.88 -24.87
CA LYS A 35 -10.37 -24.94 -24.86
C LYS A 35 -10.08 -23.85 -23.83
N VAL A 36 -9.87 -22.64 -24.28
CA VAL A 36 -9.75 -21.47 -23.40
C VAL A 36 -11.15 -20.88 -23.19
N THR A 37 -11.58 -20.74 -21.96
CA THR A 37 -12.82 -20.08 -21.59
C THR A 37 -12.48 -18.86 -20.74
N ALA A 38 -12.68 -17.65 -21.25
CA ALA A 38 -12.57 -16.43 -20.49
C ALA A 38 -13.91 -16.12 -19.81
N ILE A 39 -13.90 -15.98 -18.50
CA ILE A 39 -15.07 -15.54 -17.74
C ILE A 39 -14.83 -14.07 -17.36
N ILE A 40 -15.59 -13.18 -18.00
CA ILE A 40 -15.53 -11.75 -17.71
C ILE A 40 -16.59 -11.45 -16.67
N GLN A 41 -16.16 -11.15 -15.47
CA GLN A 41 -17.03 -10.69 -14.40
C GLN A 41 -16.80 -9.20 -14.15
N PRO A 42 -17.84 -8.36 -14.15
CA PRO A 42 -17.66 -6.97 -13.76
C PRO A 42 -17.17 -6.92 -12.31
N GLU A 43 -15.99 -6.37 -12.12
CA GLU A 43 -15.46 -6.16 -10.79
C GLU A 43 -16.39 -5.17 -10.06
N LYS A 44 -17.14 -5.64 -9.08
CA LYS A 44 -17.87 -4.74 -8.18
C LYS A 44 -16.85 -4.01 -7.33
N LYS A 45 -16.37 -2.88 -7.84
CA LYS A 45 -15.54 -1.98 -7.07
C LYS A 45 -16.39 -1.34 -5.97
N SER A 46 -16.42 -1.93 -4.79
CA SER A 46 -16.81 -1.19 -3.59
C SER A 46 -15.68 -0.21 -3.27
N SER A 47 -15.77 1.00 -3.81
CA SER A 47 -14.81 2.05 -3.47
C SER A 47 -15.25 2.70 -2.16
N LEU A 48 -14.38 2.68 -1.17
CA LEU A 48 -14.50 3.60 -0.06
C LEU A 48 -14.40 5.02 -0.61
N LYS A 49 -15.32 5.91 -0.25
CA LYS A 49 -15.34 7.30 -0.73
C LYS A 49 -14.15 8.12 -0.22
N SER A 50 -13.56 7.71 0.90
CA SER A 50 -12.43 8.37 1.55
C SER A 50 -11.18 7.51 1.46
N GLU A 51 -10.02 8.13 1.43
CA GLU A 51 -8.75 7.43 1.61
C GLU A 51 -8.73 6.75 2.99
N PHE A 52 -8.11 5.59 3.05
CA PHE A 52 -7.97 4.83 4.28
C PHE A 52 -6.58 4.25 4.43
N VAL A 53 -6.24 3.96 5.66
CA VAL A 53 -5.00 3.29 6.05
C VAL A 53 -5.36 2.04 6.84
N MET A 54 -4.69 0.93 6.55
CA MET A 54 -4.80 -0.28 7.37
C MET A 54 -4.01 -0.11 8.64
N ALA A 55 -4.58 -0.53 9.76
CA ALA A 55 -3.93 -0.54 11.06
C ALA A 55 -3.93 -1.97 11.63
N PHE A 56 -2.77 -2.43 12.10
CA PHE A 56 -2.62 -3.78 12.64
C PHE A 56 -2.85 -3.77 14.16
N THR A 57 -3.95 -4.37 14.60
CA THR A 57 -4.47 -4.24 15.97
C THR A 57 -3.51 -4.70 17.06
N SER A 58 -2.74 -5.76 16.81
CA SER A 58 -1.71 -6.24 17.75
C SER A 58 -0.64 -5.17 18.02
N ASN A 59 -0.17 -4.54 16.95
CA ASN A 59 0.86 -3.50 17.02
C ASN A 59 0.30 -2.16 17.51
N LEU A 60 -1.00 -1.87 17.30
CA LEU A 60 -1.66 -0.70 17.91
C LEU A 60 -1.69 -0.79 19.43
N ARG A 61 -1.89 -1.99 20.00
CA ARG A 61 -1.79 -2.17 21.46
C ARG A 61 -0.39 -1.83 21.95
N ALA A 62 0.65 -2.36 21.27
CA ALA A 62 2.03 -2.02 21.59
C ALA A 62 2.33 -0.52 21.45
N LEU A 63 1.76 0.14 20.43
CA LEU A 63 1.86 1.60 20.25
C LEU A 63 1.26 2.36 21.45
N ALA A 64 0.11 1.92 21.97
CA ALA A 64 -0.52 2.55 23.12
C ALA A 64 0.36 2.48 24.39
N GLU A 65 1.17 1.46 24.54
CA GLU A 65 2.11 1.28 25.66
C GLU A 65 3.35 2.19 25.57
N LEU A 66 3.61 2.82 24.41
CA LEU A 66 4.77 3.68 24.18
C LEU A 66 4.64 5.11 24.76
N ASN A 67 3.61 5.41 25.54
CA ASN A 67 3.37 6.75 26.06
C ASN A 67 3.43 7.83 24.97
N ILE A 68 2.63 7.68 23.94
CA ILE A 68 2.51 8.65 22.84
C ILE A 68 1.86 9.94 23.38
N SER A 69 2.59 11.05 23.32
CA SER A 69 2.04 12.35 23.70
C SER A 69 1.01 12.86 22.68
N GLN A 70 0.17 13.80 23.09
CA GLN A 70 -0.82 14.42 22.21
C GLN A 70 -0.16 15.07 20.97
N SER A 71 1.01 15.70 21.14
CA SER A 71 1.75 16.31 20.03
C SER A 71 2.32 15.25 19.07
N GLU A 72 2.81 14.12 19.60
CA GLU A 72 3.24 13.00 18.77
C GLU A 72 2.07 12.39 18.01
N LEU A 73 0.92 12.20 18.67
CA LEU A 73 -0.28 11.70 18.04
C LEU A 73 -0.77 12.62 16.90
N LYS A 74 -0.74 13.94 17.12
CA LYS A 74 -1.07 14.94 16.09
C LYS A 74 -0.17 14.80 14.85
N VAL A 75 1.13 14.56 15.04
CA VAL A 75 2.07 14.33 13.95
C VAL A 75 1.82 12.98 13.27
N ILE A 76 1.57 11.91 14.03
CA ILE A 76 1.26 10.59 13.46
C ILE A 76 0.02 10.68 12.57
N THR A 77 -1.09 11.24 13.05
CA THR A 77 -2.35 11.33 12.29
C THR A 77 -2.19 12.16 11.03
N TYR A 78 -1.47 13.27 11.07
CA TYR A 78 -1.15 14.06 9.90
C TYR A 78 -0.30 13.27 8.87
N ILE A 79 0.71 12.54 9.34
CA ILE A 79 1.55 11.70 8.46
C ILE A 79 0.70 10.60 7.79
N LEU A 80 -0.24 9.98 8.49
CA LEU A 80 -1.14 8.97 7.91
C LEU A 80 -1.98 9.55 6.76
N GLU A 81 -2.35 10.82 6.83
CA GLU A 81 -3.07 11.52 5.78
C GLU A 81 -2.20 11.78 4.55
N ILE A 82 -0.98 12.32 4.76
CA ILE A 82 -0.12 12.81 3.68
C ILE A 82 0.82 11.75 3.08
N MET A 83 1.09 10.64 3.77
CA MET A 83 2.01 9.62 3.27
C MET A 83 1.53 9.01 1.96
N GLU A 84 2.46 8.67 1.11
CA GLU A 84 2.19 8.02 -0.17
C GLU A 84 1.83 6.53 0.01
N TYR A 85 1.24 5.94 -1.03
CA TYR A 85 1.08 4.49 -1.10
C TYR A 85 2.46 3.82 -1.03
N GLY A 86 2.61 2.86 -0.10
CA GLY A 86 3.91 2.28 0.24
C GLY A 86 4.59 2.96 1.42
N ASN A 87 3.88 3.83 2.16
CA ASN A 87 4.28 4.46 3.42
C ASN A 87 5.43 5.48 3.33
N LEU A 88 5.82 5.90 2.12
CA LEU A 88 6.85 6.94 1.94
C LEU A 88 6.32 8.30 2.39
N ILE A 89 7.13 9.05 3.11
CA ILE A 89 6.83 10.41 3.56
C ILE A 89 7.71 11.38 2.77
N SER A 90 7.12 12.03 1.77
CA SER A 90 7.83 12.93 0.85
C SER A 90 8.00 14.34 1.40
N LEU A 91 7.15 14.76 2.37
CA LEU A 91 7.27 16.08 2.98
C LEU A 91 8.41 16.12 4.00
N ASN A 92 9.17 17.21 3.99
CA ASN A 92 10.20 17.43 5.00
C ASN A 92 9.60 17.95 6.32
N GLN A 93 10.35 17.80 7.41
CA GLN A 93 9.94 18.20 8.76
C GLN A 93 9.51 19.67 8.86
N SER A 94 10.13 20.55 8.07
CA SER A 94 9.80 21.99 8.09
C SER A 94 8.45 22.30 7.45
N GLN A 95 8.05 21.53 6.45
CA GLN A 95 6.72 21.63 5.84
C GLN A 95 5.66 21.12 6.82
N ILE A 96 5.87 19.93 7.38
CA ILE A 96 4.97 19.34 8.37
C ILE A 96 4.81 20.27 9.59
N ALA A 97 5.89 20.90 10.04
CA ALA A 97 5.84 21.85 11.16
C ALA A 97 4.96 23.06 10.84
N ARG A 98 5.05 23.61 9.61
CA ARG A 98 4.21 24.73 9.17
C ARG A 98 2.74 24.35 9.10
N ASP A 99 2.45 23.20 8.50
CA ASP A 99 1.08 22.75 8.29
C ASP A 99 0.36 22.43 9.60
N LEU A 100 1.12 22.02 10.62
CA LEU A 100 0.60 21.76 11.98
C LEU A 100 0.70 22.95 12.93
N ASP A 101 1.17 24.12 12.46
CA ASP A 101 1.44 25.31 13.28
C ASP A 101 2.34 24.99 14.49
N MET A 102 3.43 24.28 14.23
CA MET A 102 4.39 23.86 15.25
C MET A 102 5.77 24.47 15.01
N LYS A 103 6.49 24.79 16.09
CA LYS A 103 7.88 25.24 16.00
C LYS A 103 8.77 24.13 15.43
N LYS A 104 9.68 24.48 14.51
CA LYS A 104 10.63 23.51 13.90
C LYS A 104 11.43 22.73 14.94
N SER A 105 11.85 23.37 16.02
CA SER A 105 12.58 22.72 17.13
C SER A 105 11.75 21.62 17.79
N ASN A 106 10.48 21.89 18.06
CA ASN A 106 9.57 20.90 18.63
C ASN A 106 9.33 19.74 17.65
N MET A 107 9.14 20.05 16.37
CA MET A 107 8.98 19.04 15.33
C MET A 107 10.18 18.09 15.26
N SER A 108 11.41 18.63 15.30
CA SER A 108 12.63 17.82 15.30
C SER A 108 12.69 16.88 16.52
N VAL A 109 12.30 17.33 17.69
CA VAL A 109 12.22 16.50 18.91
C VAL A 109 11.19 15.40 18.75
N ILE A 110 10.00 15.72 18.21
CA ILE A 110 8.93 14.73 17.96
C ILE A 110 9.38 13.68 16.97
N PHE A 111 9.97 14.07 15.85
CA PHE A 111 10.50 13.12 14.86
C PHE A 111 11.54 12.19 15.43
N LYS A 112 12.47 12.74 16.23
CA LYS A 112 13.47 11.92 16.93
C LYS A 112 12.82 10.90 17.85
N LYS A 113 11.87 11.32 18.69
CA LYS A 113 11.13 10.42 19.59
C LYS A 113 10.33 9.36 18.84
N LEU A 114 9.64 9.72 17.75
CA LEU A 114 8.87 8.77 16.95
C LEU A 114 9.77 7.75 16.24
N THR A 115 10.98 8.16 15.83
CA THR A 115 11.99 7.25 15.27
C THR A 115 12.56 6.32 16.35
N GLU A 116 12.88 6.84 17.53
CA GLU A 116 13.35 6.04 18.67
C GLU A 116 12.28 5.03 19.15
N LYS A 117 11.02 5.39 19.03
CA LYS A 117 9.87 4.50 19.33
C LYS A 117 9.59 3.49 18.20
N GLY A 118 10.25 3.59 17.06
CA GLY A 118 10.03 2.72 15.90
C GLY A 118 8.72 2.99 15.15
N VAL A 119 8.08 4.14 15.39
CA VAL A 119 6.87 4.58 14.66
C VAL A 119 7.23 5.14 13.28
N LEU A 120 8.32 5.90 13.22
CA LEU A 120 8.92 6.37 11.97
C LEU A 120 10.24 5.64 11.72
N ILE A 121 10.51 5.36 10.46
CA ILE A 121 11.71 4.66 10.00
C ILE A 121 12.45 5.57 9.03
N LYS A 122 13.75 5.72 9.27
CA LYS A 122 14.64 6.44 8.37
C LYS A 122 15.58 5.43 7.71
N GLU A 123 15.43 5.25 6.42
CA GLU A 123 16.23 4.29 5.66
C GLU A 123 16.66 4.90 4.32
N LYS A 124 17.95 4.77 3.95
CA LYS A 124 18.52 5.27 2.69
C LYS A 124 18.20 6.73 2.37
N GLY A 125 18.12 7.58 3.41
CA GLY A 125 17.82 9.01 3.24
C GLY A 125 16.33 9.34 3.13
N HIS A 126 15.47 8.34 3.10
CA HIS A 126 14.02 8.49 3.06
C HIS A 126 13.39 8.27 4.44
N LEU A 127 12.20 8.81 4.63
CA LEU A 127 11.42 8.64 5.83
C LEU A 127 10.14 7.86 5.51
N PHE A 128 9.81 6.91 6.36
CA PHE A 128 8.64 6.04 6.22
C PHE A 128 7.85 5.97 7.51
N MET A 129 6.53 5.76 7.40
CA MET A 129 5.72 5.26 8.50
C MET A 129 5.95 3.76 8.64
N ASN A 130 6.15 3.26 9.87
CA ASN A 130 6.34 1.83 10.11
C ASN A 130 5.15 1.02 9.58
N SER A 131 5.40 0.19 8.57
CA SER A 131 4.38 -0.59 7.89
C SER A 131 3.83 -1.75 8.73
N ASN A 132 4.49 -2.11 9.81
CA ASN A 132 3.95 -3.04 10.80
C ASN A 132 2.86 -2.39 11.69
N LEU A 133 2.83 -1.07 11.80
CA LEU A 133 1.78 -0.32 12.50
C LEU A 133 0.63 0.06 11.58
N PHE A 134 0.99 0.71 10.47
CA PHE A 134 0.05 1.24 9.50
C PHE A 134 0.54 0.96 8.09
N ALA A 135 -0.36 0.61 7.18
CA ALA A 135 -0.01 0.43 5.78
C ALA A 135 -1.01 1.16 4.86
N LYS A 136 -0.49 2.01 3.96
CA LYS A 136 -1.28 2.67 2.93
C LYS A 136 -1.12 1.92 1.61
N GLY A 137 -2.18 1.20 1.23
CA GLY A 137 -2.27 0.36 0.04
C GLY A 137 -2.16 -1.13 0.32
N LEU A 138 -2.88 -1.90 -0.48
CA LEU A 138 -2.85 -3.36 -0.44
C LEU A 138 -1.67 -3.86 -1.26
N ASN A 139 -0.86 -4.75 -0.70
CA ASN A 139 0.39 -5.22 -1.32
C ASN A 139 0.20 -5.73 -2.76
N HIS A 140 -0.87 -6.47 -3.03
CA HIS A 140 -1.18 -7.00 -4.36
C HIS A 140 -1.66 -5.94 -5.38
N LYS A 141 -2.05 -4.75 -4.93
CA LYS A 141 -2.48 -3.61 -5.78
C LYS A 141 -1.41 -2.54 -5.95
N LEU A 142 -0.26 -2.70 -5.31
CA LEU A 142 0.84 -1.75 -5.41
C LEU A 142 1.79 -2.14 -6.54
N ASN A 143 2.37 -1.14 -7.22
CA ASN A 143 3.47 -1.35 -8.13
C ASN A 143 4.74 -1.82 -7.39
N THR A 144 5.75 -2.26 -8.12
CA THR A 144 6.98 -2.82 -7.56
C THR A 144 7.68 -1.87 -6.59
N GLU A 145 7.84 -0.60 -6.95
CA GLU A 145 8.50 0.41 -6.12
C GLU A 145 7.77 0.60 -4.78
N ARG A 146 6.45 0.75 -4.80
CA ARG A 146 5.64 0.93 -3.59
C ARG A 146 5.63 -0.31 -2.70
N ARG A 147 5.71 -1.52 -3.28
CA ARG A 147 5.89 -2.77 -2.51
C ARG A 147 7.24 -2.81 -1.82
N GLU A 148 8.31 -2.43 -2.50
CA GLU A 148 9.64 -2.34 -1.90
C GLU A 148 9.68 -1.29 -0.79
N ASN A 149 9.00 -0.15 -0.96
CA ASN A 149 8.85 0.85 0.08
C ASN A 149 8.16 0.29 1.33
N LEU A 150 7.06 -0.48 1.17
CA LEU A 150 6.41 -1.15 2.31
C LEU A 150 7.33 -2.14 3.03
N LYS A 151 8.14 -2.90 2.29
CA LYS A 151 9.12 -3.81 2.88
C LYS A 151 10.23 -3.05 3.62
N THR A 152 10.74 -1.97 3.01
CA THR A 152 11.75 -1.10 3.63
C THR A 152 11.21 -0.44 4.89
N ALA A 153 9.93 -0.12 4.91
CA ALA A 153 9.22 0.46 6.05
C ALA A 153 8.88 -0.56 7.16
N GLN A 154 9.20 -1.84 6.99
CA GLN A 154 9.06 -2.84 8.05
C GLN A 154 10.20 -2.69 9.06
N PHE A 155 9.86 -2.36 10.28
CA PHE A 155 10.82 -2.33 11.38
C PHE A 155 10.35 -3.26 12.47
N GLU A 156 11.06 -4.36 12.63
CA GLU A 156 10.86 -5.31 13.71
C GLU A 156 11.70 -4.87 14.92
N ASN A 157 11.07 -4.77 16.05
CA ASN A 157 11.72 -4.62 17.33
C ASN A 157 10.99 -5.47 18.36
N ASP A 158 11.44 -5.48 19.60
CA ASP A 158 10.80 -6.22 20.70
C ASP A 158 9.34 -5.81 20.94
N LYS A 159 8.88 -4.69 20.37
CA LYS A 159 7.55 -4.11 20.57
C LYS A 159 6.61 -4.34 19.40
N PHE A 160 7.12 -4.33 18.17
CA PHE A 160 6.31 -4.47 16.97
C PHE A 160 6.65 -5.74 16.20
N THR A 161 5.65 -6.58 16.02
CA THR A 161 5.77 -7.83 15.26
C THR A 161 5.45 -7.59 13.78
N ARG A 162 5.99 -8.44 12.94
CA ARG A 162 5.74 -8.41 11.50
C ARG A 162 4.26 -8.61 11.20
N SER A 163 3.70 -7.78 10.32
CA SER A 163 2.27 -7.76 10.01
C SER A 163 1.93 -8.34 8.64
N PHE A 164 2.92 -8.56 7.75
CA PHE A 164 2.74 -9.21 6.43
C PHE A 164 4.07 -9.70 5.83
#